data_32de7c7f68f24afe5b29306c8b8aed4c
#
_entry.id   32de7c7f68f24afe5b29306c8b8aed4c
#
_cell.length_a   1.000
_cell.length_b   1.000
_cell.length_c   1.000
_cell.angle_alpha   90.00
_cell.angle_beta   90.00
_cell.angle_gamma   90.00
#
_symmetry.space_group_name_H-M   'P 1'
#
loop_
_entity.id
_entity.type
_entity.pdbx_description
1 polymer ?
#
loop_
_entity_poly.entity_id
_entity_poly.type
_entity_poly.pdbx_seq_one_letter_code
_entity_poly.pdbx_strand_id
1 'polypeptide(L)'
;MRMFNKLTCRLLACLLFFNCLPALLSAQGTQAIITGTVMDNKGESVIGATIQVKNESTGFFTGSITNDKGEYTIKQLPLGSPYTVTASYIGYGEQKKTGYALNQGDMLRVDFKLAEESVEIQAVEVIANSLKNMVPKIGAATSISAQNITKLPVNGRNFTSLMDLSPLSSGGNIAGQLSSSTNYTIDGMTAKGTVASGTTSGAYTISMEAVREFEVVTNQYDVTNGRSGGGTVSAVTKSGTNTFTGSVFGFGRADWLSSSYDIRGNKSTSDFSTYQYGFSLGGPIVKDRAHFYVVWDHQQDSRPIYIADIKTAADESRYNVTQSTLDRYLDIARTKYGVSNDPQFGEFGKKKQTNAVFARIDWQLNATNLLTIRNNFINEDNKQSESDNSSINLYEVWIDRKSHNNSLLATLRSVLSPKLTNELKLQHFLVYEATTPNKQLPSSNIPRAIVENVESISGDKSMYTSIQLGGQRYAPEHFKDNVLQLVDNMYYNTDRIN
;
A
#
# COMPACT_ATOMS: atom_id res chain seq x y z
N MET A 1 17.71 -15.02 45.90
CA MET A 1 16.25 -15.09 45.90
C MET A 1 15.54 -13.78 46.28
N ARG A 2 16.01 -12.96 47.23
CA ARG A 2 15.36 -11.68 47.60
C ARG A 2 15.56 -10.50 46.62
N MET A 3 16.57 -10.54 45.74
CA MET A 3 16.78 -9.49 44.72
C MET A 3 15.86 -9.66 43.50
N PHE A 4 15.52 -10.88 43.11
CA PHE A 4 14.63 -11.17 42.00
C PHE A 4 13.18 -10.70 42.26
N ASN A 5 12.71 -10.81 43.49
CA ASN A 5 11.34 -10.35 43.85
C ASN A 5 11.19 -8.82 43.82
N LYS A 6 12.26 -8.05 44.07
CA LYS A 6 12.19 -6.59 44.02
C LYS A 6 12.20 -6.04 42.59
N LEU A 7 12.87 -6.75 41.66
CA LEU A 7 12.91 -6.37 40.25
C LEU A 7 11.59 -6.69 39.54
N THR A 8 11.00 -7.85 39.84
CA THR A 8 9.68 -8.23 39.31
C THR A 8 8.56 -7.35 39.87
N CYS A 9 8.58 -6.97 41.17
CA CYS A 9 7.61 -6.01 41.70
C CYS A 9 7.79 -4.59 41.08
N ARG A 10 9.00 -4.14 40.81
CA ARG A 10 9.24 -2.85 40.12
C ARG A 10 8.81 -2.89 38.66
N LEU A 11 9.04 -4.00 37.95
CA LEU A 11 8.55 -4.21 36.57
C LEU A 11 7.02 -4.28 36.52
N LEU A 12 6.38 -4.95 37.49
CA LEU A 12 4.92 -4.99 37.58
C LEU A 12 4.33 -3.62 37.96
N ALA A 13 4.97 -2.87 38.84
CA ALA A 13 4.56 -1.51 39.21
C ALA A 13 4.76 -0.53 38.05
N CYS A 14 5.83 -0.65 37.26
CA CYS A 14 6.02 0.14 36.03
C CYS A 14 5.02 -0.23 34.96
N LEU A 15 4.68 -1.50 34.78
CA LEU A 15 3.62 -1.96 33.86
C LEU A 15 2.22 -1.44 34.29
N LEU A 16 1.91 -1.44 35.57
CA LEU A 16 0.68 -0.85 36.13
C LEU A 16 0.65 0.67 36.00
N PHE A 17 1.77 1.36 36.20
CA PHE A 17 1.86 2.81 36.04
C PHE A 17 1.73 3.26 34.58
N PHE A 18 2.22 2.46 33.63
CA PHE A 18 2.05 2.69 32.18
C PHE A 18 0.59 2.50 31.72
N ASN A 19 -0.20 1.68 32.42
CA ASN A 19 -1.63 1.50 32.13
C ASN A 19 -2.53 2.58 32.77
N CYS A 20 -2.00 3.44 33.64
CA CYS A 20 -2.76 4.49 34.32
C CYS A 20 -2.63 5.89 33.71
N LEU A 21 -1.91 6.05 32.58
CA LEU A 21 -1.92 7.30 31.81
C LEU A 21 -3.03 7.20 30.73
N PRO A 22 -4.26 7.69 30.97
CA PRO A 22 -5.19 7.96 29.88
C PRO A 22 -4.66 9.19 29.16
N ALA A 23 -3.72 8.97 28.25
CA ALA A 23 -3.36 9.98 27.29
C ALA A 23 -4.60 10.26 26.43
N LEU A 24 -5.06 11.49 26.42
CA LEU A 24 -6.05 12.05 25.51
C LEU A 24 -5.46 12.09 24.09
N LEU A 25 -5.14 10.93 23.53
CA LEU A 25 -4.65 10.75 22.17
C LEU A 25 -5.83 10.35 21.30
N SER A 26 -6.36 11.32 20.57
CA SER A 26 -7.29 11.04 19.48
C SER A 26 -6.49 10.37 18.35
N ALA A 27 -6.38 9.06 18.39
CA ALA A 27 -5.76 8.29 17.31
C ALA A 27 -6.67 8.32 16.09
N GLN A 28 -6.20 8.89 14.98
CA GLN A 28 -6.87 8.80 13.70
C GLN A 28 -6.58 7.41 13.11
N GLY A 29 -7.44 6.44 13.46
CA GLY A 29 -7.36 5.09 12.90
C GLY A 29 -7.70 5.07 11.40
N THR A 30 -7.36 3.99 10.72
CA THR A 30 -7.77 3.72 9.32
C THR A 30 -9.28 3.50 9.17
N GLN A 31 -10.03 3.54 10.25
CA GLN A 31 -11.46 3.25 10.34
C GLN A 31 -12.27 4.52 10.50
N ALA A 32 -13.57 4.43 10.22
CA ALA A 32 -14.48 5.55 10.32
C ALA A 32 -15.14 5.63 11.70
N ILE A 33 -15.64 6.82 12.00
CA ILE A 33 -16.35 7.16 13.23
C ILE A 33 -17.70 7.76 12.86
N ILE A 34 -18.77 7.35 13.56
CA ILE A 34 -20.07 8.04 13.53
C ILE A 34 -20.32 8.64 14.91
N THR A 35 -20.68 9.92 14.94
CA THR A 35 -21.01 10.66 16.15
C THR A 35 -22.30 11.45 15.94
N GLY A 36 -22.93 11.91 16.99
CA GLY A 36 -24.12 12.77 16.88
C GLY A 36 -24.80 12.98 18.20
N THR A 37 -25.94 13.69 18.12
CA THR A 37 -26.81 13.98 19.27
C THR A 37 -28.23 13.49 18.98
N VAL A 38 -28.91 13.07 20.05
CA VAL A 38 -30.32 12.71 20.02
C VAL A 38 -31.09 13.69 20.92
N MET A 39 -32.02 14.41 20.34
CA MET A 39 -32.88 15.36 21.04
C MET A 39 -34.34 15.00 20.82
N ASP A 40 -35.21 15.47 21.70
CA ASP A 40 -36.66 15.39 21.49
C ASP A 40 -37.19 16.59 20.69
N ASN A 41 -38.51 16.65 20.47
CA ASN A 41 -39.15 17.76 19.78
C ASN A 41 -39.08 19.11 20.53
N LYS A 42 -38.82 19.08 21.84
CA LYS A 42 -38.69 20.27 22.70
C LYS A 42 -37.23 20.76 22.72
N GLY A 43 -36.30 20.02 22.15
CA GLY A 43 -34.85 20.29 22.15
C GLY A 43 -34.16 19.78 23.41
N GLU A 44 -34.80 18.90 24.20
CA GLU A 44 -34.20 18.24 25.34
C GLU A 44 -33.38 17.03 24.93
N SER A 45 -32.29 16.75 25.62
CA SER A 45 -31.41 15.60 25.32
C SER A 45 -32.08 14.29 25.70
N VAL A 46 -32.13 13.32 24.77
CA VAL A 46 -32.66 11.99 25.04
C VAL A 46 -31.53 11.09 25.57
N ILE A 47 -31.53 10.86 26.86
CA ILE A 47 -30.52 10.08 27.59
C ILE A 47 -30.85 8.59 27.46
N GLY A 48 -29.85 7.74 27.12
CA GLY A 48 -30.03 6.29 27.04
C GLY A 48 -30.73 5.82 25.75
N ALA A 49 -30.89 6.68 24.75
CA ALA A 49 -31.39 6.27 23.43
C ALA A 49 -30.44 5.26 22.79
N THR A 50 -30.99 4.22 22.19
CA THR A 50 -30.24 3.19 21.47
C THR A 50 -29.94 3.66 20.07
N ILE A 51 -28.66 3.68 19.69
CA ILE A 51 -28.21 3.96 18.35
C ILE A 51 -27.69 2.67 17.74
N GLN A 52 -28.23 2.28 16.61
CA GLN A 52 -27.78 1.14 15.83
C GLN A 52 -27.18 1.63 14.49
N VAL A 53 -26.03 1.10 14.11
CA VAL A 53 -25.40 1.34 12.81
C VAL A 53 -25.27 0.03 12.08
N LYS A 54 -25.79 -0.02 10.85
CA LYS A 54 -25.79 -1.21 10.00
C LYS A 54 -25.21 -0.91 8.64
N ASN A 55 -24.32 -1.75 8.16
CA ASN A 55 -23.87 -1.77 6.76
C ASN A 55 -24.79 -2.69 5.97
N GLU A 56 -25.57 -2.13 5.07
CA GLU A 56 -26.56 -2.89 4.31
C GLU A 56 -25.93 -3.83 3.26
N SER A 57 -24.69 -3.55 2.84
CA SER A 57 -23.98 -4.39 1.86
C SER A 57 -23.41 -5.67 2.47
N THR A 58 -23.14 -5.68 3.79
CA THR A 58 -22.47 -6.80 4.48
C THR A 58 -23.27 -7.38 5.63
N GLY A 59 -24.35 -6.71 6.05
CA GLY A 59 -25.09 -7.07 7.25
C GLY A 59 -24.35 -6.76 8.55
N PHE A 60 -23.12 -6.20 8.51
CA PHE A 60 -22.41 -5.77 9.70
C PHE A 60 -23.26 -4.78 10.50
N PHE A 61 -23.40 -5.01 11.78
CA PHE A 61 -24.10 -4.10 12.67
C PHE A 61 -23.36 -3.90 13.99
N THR A 62 -23.55 -2.74 14.59
CA THR A 62 -23.02 -2.38 15.91
C THR A 62 -23.91 -1.27 16.49
N GLY A 63 -23.73 -0.93 17.76
CA GLY A 63 -24.52 0.11 18.38
C GLY A 63 -23.85 0.74 19.57
N SER A 64 -24.46 1.82 20.07
CA SER A 64 -24.11 2.55 21.28
C SER A 64 -25.38 3.10 21.92
N ILE A 65 -25.25 3.67 23.11
CA ILE A 65 -26.31 4.40 23.80
C ILE A 65 -25.87 5.85 23.98
N THR A 66 -26.84 6.79 24.03
CA THR A 66 -26.56 8.20 24.29
C THR A 66 -26.20 8.44 25.75
N ASN A 67 -25.29 9.39 25.98
CA ASN A 67 -24.86 9.84 27.29
C ASN A 67 -25.87 10.86 27.93
N ASP A 68 -25.50 11.43 29.07
CA ASP A 68 -26.33 12.41 29.82
C ASP A 68 -26.63 13.73 29.05
N LYS A 69 -25.88 13.97 27.95
CA LYS A 69 -26.10 15.12 27.05
C LYS A 69 -26.82 14.71 25.75
N GLY A 70 -27.27 13.46 25.64
CA GLY A 70 -27.85 12.92 24.43
C GLY A 70 -26.83 12.65 23.32
N GLU A 71 -25.53 12.69 23.62
CA GLU A 71 -24.46 12.48 22.65
C GLU A 71 -24.10 10.99 22.51
N TYR A 72 -23.70 10.57 21.31
CA TYR A 72 -23.18 9.23 21.07
C TYR A 72 -21.98 9.26 20.12
N THR A 73 -21.12 8.25 20.25
CA THR A 73 -19.99 8.04 19.35
C THR A 73 -19.74 6.55 19.16
N ILE A 74 -19.65 6.13 17.89
CA ILE A 74 -19.36 4.75 17.50
C ILE A 74 -18.08 4.77 16.68
N LYS A 75 -17.03 4.15 17.19
CA LYS A 75 -15.68 4.12 16.61
C LYS A 75 -15.38 2.79 15.92
N GLN A 76 -14.29 2.75 15.17
CA GLN A 76 -13.79 1.55 14.50
C GLN A 76 -14.81 0.91 13.54
N LEU A 77 -15.58 1.73 12.83
CA LEU A 77 -16.53 1.23 11.85
C LEU A 77 -15.79 0.73 10.59
N PRO A 78 -16.09 -0.48 10.10
CA PRO A 78 -15.58 -0.94 8.81
C PRO A 78 -15.94 0.05 7.70
N LEU A 79 -15.03 0.22 6.75
CA LEU A 79 -15.28 1.10 5.61
C LEU A 79 -16.32 0.46 4.68
N GLY A 80 -17.23 1.24 4.13
CA GLY A 80 -18.29 0.70 3.27
C GLY A 80 -19.41 1.66 3.00
N SER A 81 -20.35 1.17 2.18
CA SER A 81 -21.62 1.85 1.87
C SER A 81 -22.64 0.83 1.33
N PRO A 82 -23.93 1.10 1.42
CA PRO A 82 -24.53 2.15 2.24
C PRO A 82 -24.63 1.75 3.72
N TYR A 83 -24.48 2.72 4.59
CA TYR A 83 -24.76 2.57 6.01
C TYR A 83 -26.10 3.19 6.36
N THR A 84 -26.81 2.52 7.28
CA THR A 84 -28.04 2.99 7.93
C THR A 84 -27.73 3.24 9.41
N VAL A 85 -28.12 4.40 9.91
CA VAL A 85 -28.08 4.76 11.34
C VAL A 85 -29.50 4.87 11.85
N THR A 86 -29.82 4.12 12.89
CA THR A 86 -31.16 4.08 13.50
C THR A 86 -31.06 4.56 14.95
N ALA A 87 -31.96 5.45 15.34
CA ALA A 87 -32.14 5.90 16.72
C ALA A 87 -33.50 5.46 17.24
N SER A 88 -33.54 4.84 18.42
CA SER A 88 -34.75 4.38 19.08
C SER A 88 -34.72 4.66 20.59
N TYR A 89 -35.85 4.99 21.17
CA TYR A 89 -36.04 5.19 22.61
C TYR A 89 -37.49 4.85 23.01
N ILE A 90 -37.70 4.35 24.22
CA ILE A 90 -39.01 3.95 24.71
C ILE A 90 -39.95 5.15 24.74
N GLY A 91 -41.12 5.05 24.11
CA GLY A 91 -42.10 6.14 24.03
C GLY A 91 -41.87 7.15 22.90
N TYR A 92 -40.87 6.92 22.06
CA TYR A 92 -40.55 7.74 20.89
C TYR A 92 -40.56 6.90 19.61
N GLY A 93 -40.97 7.50 18.52
CA GLY A 93 -40.91 6.87 17.19
C GLY A 93 -39.49 6.67 16.73
N GLU A 94 -39.20 5.47 16.16
CA GLU A 94 -37.92 5.12 15.57
C GLU A 94 -37.59 6.03 14.38
N GLN A 95 -36.36 6.54 14.31
CA GLN A 95 -35.86 7.27 13.13
C GLN A 95 -34.70 6.55 12.47
N LYS A 96 -34.75 6.47 11.13
CA LYS A 96 -33.70 5.90 10.27
C LYS A 96 -33.15 6.95 9.33
N LYS A 97 -31.81 6.96 9.20
CA LYS A 97 -31.09 7.76 8.20
C LYS A 97 -30.19 6.82 7.40
N THR A 98 -30.36 6.77 6.08
CA THR A 98 -29.73 5.81 5.19
C THR A 98 -28.82 6.48 4.16
N GLY A 99 -27.99 5.68 3.47
CA GLY A 99 -27.21 6.13 2.32
C GLY A 99 -25.82 6.70 2.66
N TYR A 100 -25.34 6.55 3.90
CA TYR A 100 -24.03 7.02 4.25
C TYR A 100 -22.92 6.12 3.69
N ALA A 101 -21.86 6.76 3.20
CA ALA A 101 -20.62 6.09 2.83
C ALA A 101 -19.53 6.43 3.87
N LEU A 102 -18.81 5.43 4.32
CA LEU A 102 -17.70 5.59 5.26
C LEU A 102 -16.38 5.27 4.56
N ASN A 103 -15.47 6.26 4.55
CA ASN A 103 -14.12 6.16 4.02
C ASN A 103 -13.10 6.24 5.14
N GLN A 104 -11.82 6.04 4.80
CA GLN A 104 -10.73 6.04 5.76
C GLN A 104 -10.66 7.35 6.55
N GLY A 105 -10.65 7.24 7.88
CA GLY A 105 -10.54 8.37 8.80
C GLY A 105 -11.73 9.32 8.78
N ASP A 106 -12.88 8.95 8.17
CA ASP A 106 -14.08 9.78 8.18
C ASP A 106 -14.67 9.87 9.59
N MET A 107 -15.03 11.09 9.99
CA MET A 107 -15.87 11.35 11.14
C MET A 107 -17.20 11.93 10.62
N LEU A 108 -18.25 11.12 10.70
CA LEU A 108 -19.57 11.48 10.22
C LEU A 108 -20.46 11.89 11.39
N ARG A 109 -21.06 13.07 11.33
CA ARG A 109 -22.01 13.52 12.32
C ARG A 109 -23.45 13.24 11.86
N VAL A 110 -24.20 12.51 12.68
CA VAL A 110 -25.61 12.14 12.42
C VAL A 110 -26.45 12.46 13.63
N ASP A 111 -27.15 13.60 13.61
CA ASP A 111 -28.01 14.03 14.71
C ASP A 111 -29.44 13.54 14.48
N PHE A 112 -30.18 13.22 15.54
CA PHE A 112 -31.57 12.77 15.51
C PHE A 112 -32.47 13.69 16.34
N LYS A 113 -33.72 13.82 15.89
CA LYS A 113 -34.75 14.52 16.61
C LYS A 113 -35.96 13.59 16.74
N LEU A 114 -36.08 12.90 17.87
CA LEU A 114 -37.15 11.93 18.11
C LEU A 114 -38.47 12.63 18.50
N ALA A 115 -39.57 12.16 17.92
CA ALA A 115 -40.92 12.59 18.30
C ALA A 115 -41.54 11.56 19.22
N GLU A 116 -42.33 12.01 20.21
CA GLU A 116 -43.15 11.13 21.06
C GLU A 116 -44.07 10.28 20.16
N GLU A 117 -44.21 9.01 20.48
CA GLU A 117 -44.98 8.05 19.70
C GLU A 117 -46.49 8.41 19.78
N SER A 118 -47.02 9.13 18.81
CA SER A 118 -48.46 9.24 18.57
C SER A 118 -48.87 8.19 17.55
N VAL A 119 -50.02 7.57 17.72
CA VAL A 119 -50.55 6.31 17.14
C VAL A 119 -50.41 6.12 15.61
N GLU A 120 -49.76 7.00 14.85
CA GLU A 120 -49.69 6.96 13.38
C GLU A 120 -48.39 7.55 12.79
N ILE A 121 -47.19 7.23 13.30
CA ILE A 121 -45.99 7.71 12.61
C ILE A 121 -45.22 6.54 11.99
N GLN A 122 -45.30 6.44 10.65
CA GLN A 122 -44.38 5.63 9.86
C GLN A 122 -42.95 6.12 10.08
N ALA A 123 -42.00 5.17 10.23
CA ALA A 123 -40.58 5.46 10.37
C ALA A 123 -40.14 6.45 9.25
N VAL A 124 -39.65 7.62 9.63
CA VAL A 124 -39.19 8.62 8.66
C VAL A 124 -37.83 8.20 8.13
N GLU A 125 -37.81 7.74 6.89
CA GLU A 125 -36.57 7.45 6.17
C GLU A 125 -36.05 8.73 5.52
N VAL A 126 -34.89 9.20 5.93
CA VAL A 126 -34.21 10.36 5.35
C VAL A 126 -33.00 9.89 4.57
N ILE A 127 -32.99 10.11 3.26
CA ILE A 127 -31.79 9.87 2.43
C ILE A 127 -30.75 10.94 2.75
N ALA A 128 -29.61 10.50 3.24
CA ALA A 128 -28.55 11.38 3.69
C ALA A 128 -27.76 12.03 2.54
N ASN A 129 -27.49 13.34 2.69
CA ASN A 129 -26.44 13.99 1.92
C ASN A 129 -25.14 13.92 2.72
N SER A 130 -24.34 12.87 2.47
CA SER A 130 -23.14 12.54 3.25
C SER A 130 -22.10 13.67 3.30
N LEU A 131 -22.01 14.50 2.25
CA LEU A 131 -21.04 15.59 2.18
C LEU A 131 -21.29 16.73 3.17
N LYS A 132 -22.55 16.95 3.59
CA LYS A 132 -22.88 18.00 4.58
C LYS A 132 -22.57 17.61 6.03
N ASN A 133 -22.42 16.32 6.29
CA ASN A 133 -22.32 15.77 7.65
C ASN A 133 -20.91 15.32 8.02
N MET A 134 -19.91 15.55 7.16
CA MET A 134 -18.52 15.19 7.45
C MET A 134 -17.85 16.26 8.30
N VAL A 135 -17.18 15.82 9.36
CA VAL A 135 -16.28 16.68 10.12
C VAL A 135 -14.98 16.83 9.34
N PRO A 136 -14.48 18.05 9.10
CA PRO A 136 -13.24 18.26 8.36
C PRO A 136 -12.05 17.51 8.98
N LYS A 137 -11.29 16.80 8.17
CA LYS A 137 -10.04 16.16 8.59
C LYS A 137 -8.98 17.22 8.88
N ILE A 138 -8.20 17.02 9.94
CA ILE A 138 -7.08 17.90 10.29
C ILE A 138 -5.84 17.40 9.53
N GLY A 139 -5.22 18.28 8.73
CA GLY A 139 -3.99 18.00 7.98
C GLY A 139 -4.16 18.04 6.47
N ALA A 140 -3.04 18.04 5.75
CA ALA A 140 -3.02 17.99 4.29
C ALA A 140 -2.99 16.52 3.84
N ALA A 141 -4.13 16.01 3.40
CA ALA A 141 -4.27 14.66 2.87
C ALA A 141 -4.89 14.70 1.47
N THR A 142 -4.40 13.84 0.57
CA THR A 142 -5.00 13.58 -0.74
C THR A 142 -5.58 12.17 -0.70
N SER A 143 -6.90 12.07 -0.73
CA SER A 143 -7.63 10.79 -0.76
C SER A 143 -8.17 10.50 -2.15
N ILE A 144 -8.02 9.27 -2.62
CA ILE A 144 -8.47 8.80 -3.91
C ILE A 144 -9.31 7.54 -3.70
N SER A 145 -10.60 7.62 -4.03
CA SER A 145 -11.53 6.49 -3.91
C SER A 145 -11.32 5.44 -5.01
N ALA A 146 -11.79 4.21 -4.78
CA ALA A 146 -11.73 3.11 -5.75
C ALA A 146 -12.33 3.48 -7.13
N GLN A 147 -13.42 4.25 -7.16
CA GLN A 147 -14.04 4.69 -8.42
C GLN A 147 -13.13 5.61 -9.25
N ASN A 148 -12.33 6.43 -8.57
CA ASN A 148 -11.37 7.31 -9.24
C ASN A 148 -10.10 6.55 -9.60
N ILE A 149 -9.62 5.63 -8.76
CA ILE A 149 -8.43 4.80 -9.02
C ILE A 149 -8.58 4.06 -10.36
N THR A 150 -9.74 3.47 -10.63
CA THR A 150 -9.99 2.71 -11.87
C THR A 150 -10.10 3.57 -13.14
N LYS A 151 -10.40 4.86 -12.99
CA LYS A 151 -10.56 5.82 -14.11
C LYS A 151 -9.27 6.57 -14.44
N LEU A 152 -8.31 6.59 -13.52
CA LEU A 152 -7.06 7.32 -13.71
C LEU A 152 -6.12 6.56 -14.65
N PRO A 153 -5.55 7.21 -15.65
CA PRO A 153 -4.57 6.61 -16.56
C PRO A 153 -3.22 6.49 -15.85
N VAL A 154 -3.07 5.46 -15.03
CA VAL A 154 -1.81 5.20 -14.30
C VAL A 154 -0.93 4.28 -15.11
N ASN A 155 0.32 4.69 -15.36
CA ASN A 155 1.28 3.91 -16.10
C ASN A 155 1.67 2.63 -15.31
N GLY A 156 1.39 1.46 -15.90
CA GLY A 156 1.69 0.15 -15.29
C GLY A 156 0.82 -0.18 -14.08
N ARG A 157 -0.28 0.54 -13.85
CA ARG A 157 -1.24 0.32 -12.74
C ARG A 157 -0.55 0.05 -11.40
N ASN A 158 0.51 0.82 -11.15
CA ASN A 158 1.28 0.71 -9.95
C ASN A 158 0.68 1.60 -8.87
N PHE A 159 0.47 1.02 -7.71
CA PHE A 159 0.00 1.69 -6.51
C PHE A 159 0.84 2.95 -6.17
N THR A 160 2.15 2.90 -6.31
CA THR A 160 3.02 4.05 -6.00
C THR A 160 2.86 5.21 -7.00
N SER A 161 2.41 4.95 -8.22
CA SER A 161 2.14 6.01 -9.20
C SER A 161 0.94 6.87 -8.81
N LEU A 162 0.07 6.38 -7.92
CA LEU A 162 -1.02 7.20 -7.36
C LEU A 162 -0.51 8.29 -6.43
N MET A 163 0.71 8.14 -5.88
CA MET A 163 1.31 9.17 -5.03
C MET A 163 1.58 10.47 -5.79
N ASP A 164 1.96 10.36 -7.07
CA ASP A 164 2.28 11.52 -7.91
C ASP A 164 1.04 12.37 -8.23
N LEU A 165 -0.16 11.91 -7.85
CA LEU A 165 -1.40 12.70 -7.90
C LEU A 165 -1.53 13.67 -6.71
N SER A 166 -0.73 13.48 -5.67
CA SER A 166 -0.65 14.43 -4.55
C SER A 166 0.25 15.61 -4.94
N PRO A 167 -0.19 16.86 -4.75
CA PRO A 167 0.60 18.04 -5.13
C PRO A 167 1.99 18.15 -4.50
N LEU A 168 2.19 17.50 -3.36
CA LEU A 168 3.44 17.49 -2.59
C LEU A 168 4.23 16.18 -2.77
N SER A 169 3.89 15.36 -3.76
CA SER A 169 4.59 14.10 -4.05
C SER A 169 5.22 14.14 -5.43
N SER A 170 6.44 13.65 -5.56
CA SER A 170 7.14 13.50 -6.83
C SER A 170 8.16 12.37 -6.76
N GLY A 171 8.05 11.38 -7.67
CA GLY A 171 8.98 10.26 -7.77
C GLY A 171 9.12 9.44 -6.48
N GLY A 172 8.04 9.33 -5.69
CA GLY A 172 8.05 8.62 -4.41
C GLY A 172 8.51 9.45 -3.21
N ASN A 173 8.94 10.69 -3.41
CA ASN A 173 9.29 11.63 -2.36
C ASN A 173 8.05 12.43 -1.95
N ILE A 174 7.84 12.65 -0.65
CA ILE A 174 6.71 13.41 -0.12
C ILE A 174 7.22 14.62 0.64
N ALA A 175 6.68 15.81 0.33
CA ALA A 175 6.98 17.08 0.99
C ALA A 175 8.50 17.38 1.07
N GLY A 176 9.25 17.04 0.01
CA GLY A 176 10.69 17.24 -0.07
C GLY A 176 11.55 16.26 0.73
N GLN A 177 10.93 15.27 1.37
CA GLN A 177 11.63 14.19 2.10
C GLN A 177 11.93 13.01 1.17
N LEU A 178 13.01 12.30 1.46
CA LEU A 178 13.39 11.11 0.68
C LEU A 178 12.31 10.02 0.76
N SER A 179 12.12 9.26 -0.31
CA SER A 179 11.20 8.12 -0.37
C SER A 179 11.46 7.08 0.72
N SER A 180 12.72 6.92 1.15
CA SER A 180 13.09 6.09 2.30
C SER A 180 12.48 6.55 3.63
N SER A 181 12.09 7.83 3.77
CA SER A 181 11.41 8.38 4.95
C SER A 181 9.89 8.25 4.90
N THR A 182 9.32 7.86 3.75
CA THR A 182 7.88 7.64 3.58
C THR A 182 7.48 6.31 4.20
N ASN A 183 6.41 6.29 4.98
CA ASN A 183 5.81 5.04 5.46
C ASN A 183 4.69 4.59 4.51
N TYR A 184 4.64 3.29 4.26
CA TYR A 184 3.59 2.64 3.47
C TYR A 184 2.78 1.73 4.39
N THR A 185 1.46 1.90 4.41
CA THR A 185 0.57 1.07 5.22
C THR A 185 -0.53 0.46 4.36
N ILE A 186 -0.91 -0.78 4.68
CA ILE A 186 -2.06 -1.47 4.12
C ILE A 186 -2.93 -1.93 5.28
N ASP A 187 -4.18 -1.47 5.32
CA ASP A 187 -5.13 -1.67 6.43
C ASP A 187 -4.55 -1.26 7.80
N GLY A 188 -3.75 -0.18 7.82
CA GLY A 188 -3.13 0.38 9.02
C GLY A 188 -1.90 -0.37 9.53
N MET A 189 -1.41 -1.37 8.79
CA MET A 189 -0.19 -2.10 9.15
C MET A 189 0.93 -1.77 8.17
N THR A 190 2.16 -1.68 8.67
CA THR A 190 3.32 -1.35 7.84
C THR A 190 3.51 -2.37 6.73
N ALA A 191 3.66 -1.86 5.49
CA ALA A 191 3.97 -2.63 4.29
C ALA A 191 5.36 -2.28 3.73
N LYS A 192 6.28 -1.84 4.59
CA LYS A 192 7.64 -1.41 4.27
C LYS A 192 8.65 -2.31 4.96
N GLY A 193 9.63 -2.80 4.21
CA GLY A 193 10.75 -3.57 4.77
C GLY A 193 11.60 -2.77 5.76
N THR A 194 12.33 -3.46 6.61
CA THR A 194 13.23 -2.87 7.63
C THR A 194 14.64 -2.71 7.11
N VAL A 195 15.04 -3.50 6.13
CA VAL A 195 16.37 -3.57 5.56
C VAL A 195 16.41 -2.88 4.21
N ALA A 196 17.52 -2.24 3.91
CA ALA A 196 17.88 -1.58 2.65
C ALA A 196 16.85 -0.59 2.08
N SER A 197 17.29 0.57 1.72
CA SER A 197 16.65 1.63 0.92
C SER A 197 15.16 1.94 1.14
N GLY A 198 14.50 1.34 2.10
CA GLY A 198 13.17 1.76 2.55
C GLY A 198 12.00 1.57 1.60
N THR A 199 12.21 1.34 0.34
CA THR A 199 11.17 0.89 -0.57
C THR A 199 11.11 -0.62 -0.48
N THR A 200 9.93 -1.20 -0.31
CA THR A 200 9.74 -2.58 -0.70
C THR A 200 10.31 -2.71 -2.09
N SER A 201 11.30 -3.57 -2.24
CA SER A 201 11.90 -3.82 -3.54
C SER A 201 10.78 -4.16 -4.52
N GLY A 202 10.63 -3.29 -5.49
CA GLY A 202 9.55 -3.39 -6.43
C GLY A 202 8.43 -2.39 -6.15
N ALA A 203 8.04 -1.69 -7.17
CA ALA A 203 6.98 -0.71 -7.20
C ALA A 203 5.59 -1.31 -6.95
N TYR A 204 5.49 -2.62 -6.66
CA TYR A 204 4.25 -3.35 -6.57
C TYR A 204 4.05 -3.88 -5.15
N THR A 205 3.41 -3.07 -4.30
CA THR A 205 3.11 -3.47 -2.93
C THR A 205 1.76 -4.19 -2.79
N ILE A 206 0.83 -3.92 -3.71
CA ILE A 206 -0.50 -4.52 -3.77
C ILE A 206 -1.12 -4.27 -5.15
N SER A 207 -1.95 -5.20 -5.67
CA SER A 207 -2.74 -4.95 -6.88
C SER A 207 -3.72 -3.80 -6.68
N MET A 208 -3.83 -2.90 -7.66
CA MET A 208 -4.82 -1.81 -7.64
C MET A 208 -6.26 -2.32 -7.57
N GLU A 209 -6.54 -3.52 -8.10
CA GLU A 209 -7.86 -4.14 -7.98
C GLU A 209 -8.22 -4.53 -6.54
N ALA A 210 -7.22 -4.74 -5.69
CA ALA A 210 -7.43 -5.02 -4.27
C ALA A 210 -7.65 -3.75 -3.44
N VAL A 211 -7.32 -2.56 -3.98
CA VAL A 211 -7.40 -1.29 -3.24
C VAL A 211 -8.79 -0.69 -3.35
N ARG A 212 -9.37 -0.37 -2.21
CA ARG A 212 -10.63 0.36 -2.06
C ARG A 212 -10.40 1.87 -2.01
N GLU A 213 -9.43 2.28 -1.23
CA GLU A 213 -9.11 3.67 -0.97
C GLU A 213 -7.61 3.84 -0.81
N PHE A 214 -7.12 4.95 -1.30
CA PHE A 214 -5.73 5.34 -1.24
C PHE A 214 -5.64 6.76 -0.70
N GLU A 215 -4.77 6.97 0.28
CA GLU A 215 -4.57 8.28 0.90
C GLU A 215 -3.09 8.59 1.02
N VAL A 216 -2.69 9.79 0.61
CA VAL A 216 -1.36 10.36 0.84
C VAL A 216 -1.49 11.45 1.90
N VAL A 217 -0.90 11.23 3.05
CA VAL A 217 -0.85 12.20 4.15
C VAL A 217 0.55 12.78 4.20
N THR A 218 0.66 14.08 3.94
CA THR A 218 1.97 14.77 3.86
C THR A 218 2.49 15.22 5.22
N ASN A 219 1.59 15.45 6.18
CA ASN A 219 1.91 15.86 7.54
C ASN A 219 1.24 14.91 8.52
N GLN A 220 1.96 13.85 8.90
CA GLN A 220 1.43 12.85 9.81
C GLN A 220 1.83 13.19 11.26
N TYR A 221 0.86 13.66 12.04
CA TYR A 221 1.04 13.97 13.46
C TYR A 221 0.47 12.86 14.37
N ASP A 222 -0.17 11.85 13.78
CA ASP A 222 -0.72 10.74 14.56
C ASP A 222 0.39 9.78 14.99
N VAL A 223 0.63 9.72 16.30
CA VAL A 223 1.64 8.87 16.93
C VAL A 223 1.42 7.36 16.71
N THR A 224 0.22 6.95 16.31
CA THR A 224 -0.08 5.55 15.98
C THR A 224 0.52 5.12 14.65
N ASN A 225 0.86 6.07 13.78
CA ASN A 225 1.49 5.86 12.49
C ASN A 225 2.99 6.12 12.56
N GLY A 226 3.73 5.23 13.20
CA GLY A 226 5.18 5.32 13.33
C GLY A 226 5.93 5.16 11.99
N ARG A 227 7.27 5.26 12.04
CA ARG A 227 8.20 5.03 10.92
C ARG A 227 8.04 5.99 9.73
N SER A 228 7.44 7.15 9.93
CA SER A 228 7.31 8.20 8.93
C SER A 228 8.12 9.44 9.34
N GLY A 229 9.03 9.87 8.47
CA GLY A 229 9.76 11.14 8.61
C GLY A 229 9.28 12.21 7.63
N GLY A 230 8.57 11.81 6.58
CA GLY A 230 8.13 12.73 5.53
C GLY A 230 6.64 12.68 5.23
N GLY A 231 6.03 11.52 5.35
CA GLY A 231 4.61 11.34 5.05
C GLY A 231 4.23 9.87 5.08
N THR A 232 2.94 9.60 5.04
CA THR A 232 2.40 8.25 5.01
C THR A 232 1.53 8.04 3.78
N VAL A 233 1.73 6.91 3.13
CA VAL A 233 0.89 6.42 2.06
C VAL A 233 0.08 5.26 2.61
N SER A 234 -1.22 5.41 2.65
CA SER A 234 -2.13 4.42 3.23
C SER A 234 -3.07 3.86 2.15
N ALA A 235 -3.17 2.54 2.10
CA ALA A 235 -4.17 1.85 1.31
C ALA A 235 -5.11 1.07 2.23
N VAL A 236 -6.39 1.09 1.88
CA VAL A 236 -7.39 0.20 2.47
C VAL A 236 -7.86 -0.78 1.42
N THR A 237 -7.98 -2.05 1.81
CA THR A 237 -8.33 -3.11 0.87
C THR A 237 -9.84 -3.25 0.69
N LYS A 238 -10.24 -3.73 -0.49
CA LYS A 238 -11.63 -4.10 -0.78
C LYS A 238 -12.05 -5.32 0.04
N SER A 239 -13.33 -5.39 0.36
CA SER A 239 -14.00 -6.52 1.01
C SER A 239 -15.10 -7.08 0.14
N GLY A 240 -15.51 -8.31 0.37
CA GLY A 240 -16.73 -8.86 -0.21
C GLY A 240 -17.99 -8.24 0.38
N THR A 241 -19.12 -8.46 -0.29
CA THR A 241 -20.45 -8.00 0.10
C THR A 241 -21.46 -9.13 -0.04
N ASN A 242 -22.73 -8.88 0.29
CA ASN A 242 -23.82 -9.83 0.12
C ASN A 242 -24.18 -10.16 -1.35
N THR A 243 -23.59 -9.42 -2.29
CA THR A 243 -23.73 -9.65 -3.73
C THR A 243 -22.40 -10.04 -4.32
N PHE A 244 -22.41 -11.00 -5.25
CA PHE A 244 -21.20 -11.31 -6.01
C PHE A 244 -20.86 -10.15 -6.94
N THR A 245 -19.62 -9.70 -6.82
CA THR A 245 -19.04 -8.65 -7.66
C THR A 245 -17.66 -9.08 -8.13
N GLY A 246 -17.29 -8.71 -9.33
CA GLY A 246 -15.96 -9.03 -9.85
C GLY A 246 -15.64 -8.27 -11.10
N SER A 247 -14.39 -8.35 -11.52
CA SER A 247 -13.89 -7.77 -12.75
C SER A 247 -12.89 -8.71 -13.41
N VAL A 248 -12.83 -8.66 -14.71
CA VAL A 248 -11.72 -9.19 -15.52
C VAL A 248 -11.14 -8.02 -16.27
N PHE A 249 -9.83 -7.87 -16.27
CA PHE A 249 -9.17 -6.75 -16.90
C PHE A 249 -7.96 -7.20 -17.72
N GLY A 250 -7.65 -6.43 -18.76
CA GLY A 250 -6.45 -6.58 -19.55
C GLY A 250 -5.99 -5.22 -20.07
N PHE A 251 -4.68 -4.96 -19.94
CA PHE A 251 -4.03 -3.75 -20.43
C PHE A 251 -2.81 -4.14 -21.24
N GLY A 252 -2.62 -3.49 -22.37
CA GLY A 252 -1.48 -3.68 -23.23
C GLY A 252 -0.88 -2.34 -23.64
N ARG A 253 0.44 -2.27 -23.63
CA ARG A 253 1.21 -1.18 -24.17
C ARG A 253 2.40 -1.78 -24.93
N ALA A 254 2.56 -1.37 -26.17
CA ALA A 254 3.64 -1.87 -27.02
C ALA A 254 4.10 -0.78 -28.00
N ASP A 255 5.28 -0.96 -28.57
CA ASP A 255 5.85 -0.06 -29.58
C ASP A 255 4.91 0.13 -30.78
N TRP A 256 4.29 -0.94 -31.27
CA TRP A 256 3.35 -0.89 -32.41
C TRP A 256 2.03 -0.15 -32.11
N LEU A 257 1.71 0.08 -30.82
CA LEU A 257 0.59 0.93 -30.35
C LEU A 257 1.04 2.37 -30.07
N SER A 258 2.30 2.68 -30.22
CA SER A 258 2.90 3.98 -29.91
C SER A 258 3.31 4.72 -31.17
N SER A 259 3.51 6.02 -31.08
CA SER A 259 4.08 6.80 -32.18
C SER A 259 5.49 6.31 -32.50
N SER A 260 5.78 6.15 -33.81
CA SER A 260 7.14 5.89 -34.28
C SER A 260 8.07 7.11 -34.20
N TYR A 261 7.55 8.26 -33.72
CA TYR A 261 8.30 9.50 -33.60
C TYR A 261 8.15 10.07 -32.18
N ASP A 262 9.24 10.63 -31.67
CA ASP A 262 9.23 11.37 -30.42
C ASP A 262 8.58 12.77 -30.59
N ILE A 263 8.45 13.52 -29.50
CA ILE A 263 7.87 14.88 -29.51
C ILE A 263 8.70 15.90 -30.30
N ARG A 264 9.94 15.55 -30.68
CA ARG A 264 10.83 16.38 -31.50
C ARG A 264 10.84 15.95 -32.96
N GLY A 265 10.04 14.94 -33.32
CA GLY A 265 9.98 14.42 -34.69
C GLY A 265 11.09 13.43 -35.04
N ASN A 266 11.91 12.99 -34.09
CA ASN A 266 12.91 11.95 -34.33
C ASN A 266 12.26 10.57 -34.31
N LYS A 267 12.68 9.69 -35.22
CA LYS A 267 12.19 8.32 -35.26
C LYS A 267 12.62 7.58 -33.99
N SER A 268 11.65 7.05 -33.25
CA SER A 268 11.89 6.16 -32.10
C SER A 268 12.02 4.72 -32.58
N THR A 269 13.07 4.05 -32.14
CA THR A 269 13.32 2.62 -32.44
C THR A 269 13.18 1.76 -31.18
N SER A 270 12.52 2.27 -30.13
CA SER A 270 12.40 1.54 -28.87
C SER A 270 11.37 0.41 -28.99
N ASP A 271 11.83 -0.81 -28.94
CA ASP A 271 11.00 -2.03 -28.90
C ASP A 271 10.62 -2.30 -27.42
N PHE A 272 9.36 -2.16 -27.08
CA PHE A 272 8.87 -2.42 -25.73
C PHE A 272 7.48 -3.04 -25.76
N SER A 273 7.20 -3.86 -24.75
CA SER A 273 5.84 -4.34 -24.50
C SER A 273 5.56 -4.49 -23.02
N THR A 274 4.40 -4.03 -22.58
CA THR A 274 3.90 -4.23 -21.23
C THR A 274 2.50 -4.80 -21.32
N TYR A 275 2.28 -5.95 -20.70
CA TYR A 275 0.97 -6.59 -20.60
C TYR A 275 0.64 -6.78 -19.14
N GLN A 276 -0.59 -6.42 -18.77
CA GLN A 276 -1.15 -6.66 -17.45
C GLN A 276 -2.55 -7.21 -17.60
N TYR A 277 -2.84 -8.31 -16.92
CA TYR A 277 -4.16 -8.93 -16.94
C TYR A 277 -4.43 -9.64 -15.61
N GLY A 278 -5.69 -9.80 -15.32
CA GLY A 278 -6.10 -10.43 -14.09
C GLY A 278 -7.60 -10.41 -13.88
N PHE A 279 -7.99 -10.79 -12.67
CA PHE A 279 -9.38 -10.77 -12.26
C PHE A 279 -9.52 -10.43 -10.78
N SER A 280 -10.70 -9.98 -10.41
CA SER A 280 -11.14 -9.90 -9.02
C SER A 280 -12.51 -10.54 -8.86
N LEU A 281 -12.76 -11.12 -7.69
CA LEU A 281 -14.05 -11.70 -7.32
C LEU A 281 -14.30 -11.52 -5.84
N GLY A 282 -15.46 -11.02 -5.48
CA GLY A 282 -15.93 -10.90 -4.11
C GLY A 282 -17.38 -11.29 -3.97
N GLY A 283 -17.77 -11.74 -2.79
CA GLY A 283 -19.13 -12.15 -2.53
C GLY A 283 -19.34 -12.74 -1.14
N PRO A 284 -20.55 -13.22 -0.83
CA PRO A 284 -20.84 -13.86 0.43
C PRO A 284 -20.36 -15.31 0.44
N ILE A 285 -19.72 -15.74 1.55
CA ILE A 285 -19.61 -17.14 1.95
C ILE A 285 -20.90 -17.51 2.67
N VAL A 286 -21.34 -16.62 3.59
CA VAL A 286 -22.62 -16.68 4.27
C VAL A 286 -23.18 -15.25 4.28
N LYS A 287 -24.37 -15.04 3.71
CA LYS A 287 -25.04 -13.73 3.68
C LYS A 287 -25.10 -13.12 5.08
N ASP A 288 -24.90 -11.81 5.15
CA ASP A 288 -24.92 -10.98 6.37
C ASP A 288 -23.91 -11.42 7.46
N ARG A 289 -23.03 -12.38 7.16
CA ARG A 289 -22.14 -12.93 8.18
C ARG A 289 -20.70 -13.13 7.73
N ALA A 290 -20.46 -13.70 6.56
CA ALA A 290 -19.11 -13.99 6.10
C ALA A 290 -18.95 -13.68 4.61
N HIS A 291 -17.90 -12.95 4.26
CA HIS A 291 -17.65 -12.48 2.92
C HIS A 291 -16.20 -12.75 2.54
N PHE A 292 -15.94 -12.91 1.24
CA PHE A 292 -14.60 -13.04 0.71
C PHE A 292 -14.34 -12.04 -0.41
N TYR A 293 -13.08 -11.73 -0.64
CA TYR A 293 -12.60 -10.98 -1.80
C TYR A 293 -11.24 -11.52 -2.22
N VAL A 294 -11.09 -11.85 -3.51
CA VAL A 294 -9.86 -12.38 -4.08
C VAL A 294 -9.46 -11.59 -5.33
N VAL A 295 -8.16 -11.44 -5.55
CA VAL A 295 -7.59 -10.81 -6.73
C VAL A 295 -6.38 -11.63 -7.20
N TRP A 296 -6.26 -11.82 -8.48
CA TRP A 296 -5.03 -12.23 -9.14
C TRP A 296 -4.70 -11.23 -10.24
N ASP A 297 -3.44 -10.78 -10.26
CA ASP A 297 -2.95 -9.76 -11.17
C ASP A 297 -1.56 -10.18 -11.66
N HIS A 298 -1.40 -10.30 -12.98
CA HIS A 298 -0.15 -10.63 -13.63
C HIS A 298 0.30 -9.48 -14.50
N GLN A 299 1.57 -9.08 -14.34
CA GLN A 299 2.20 -8.07 -15.17
C GLN A 299 3.49 -8.60 -15.78
N GLN A 300 3.66 -8.36 -17.09
CA GLN A 300 4.89 -8.60 -17.82
C GLN A 300 5.34 -7.32 -18.50
N ASP A 301 6.59 -6.93 -18.28
CA ASP A 301 7.25 -5.79 -18.92
C ASP A 301 8.48 -6.30 -19.68
N SER A 302 8.59 -5.90 -20.93
CA SER A 302 9.73 -6.21 -21.79
C SER A 302 10.19 -4.92 -22.44
N ARG A 303 11.48 -4.66 -22.37
CA ARG A 303 12.10 -3.48 -23.00
C ARG A 303 13.55 -3.76 -23.36
N PRO A 304 14.09 -3.11 -24.38
CA PRO A 304 15.49 -3.25 -24.71
C PRO A 304 16.38 -2.55 -23.67
N ILE A 305 17.58 -3.08 -23.50
CA ILE A 305 18.73 -2.40 -22.92
C ILE A 305 19.83 -2.35 -23.96
N TYR A 306 20.50 -1.22 -24.06
CA TYR A 306 21.58 -1.00 -25.02
C TYR A 306 22.90 -0.89 -24.26
N ILE A 307 23.83 -1.77 -24.55
CA ILE A 307 25.15 -1.81 -23.94
C ILE A 307 26.17 -1.49 -25.03
N ALA A 308 26.67 -0.26 -25.02
CA ALA A 308 27.62 0.22 -26.03
C ALA A 308 27.26 -0.28 -27.46
N ASP A 309 25.99 -0.10 -27.84
CA ASP A 309 25.48 -0.49 -29.17
C ASP A 309 25.97 0.52 -30.20
N ILE A 310 27.17 0.26 -30.73
CA ILE A 310 27.86 1.12 -31.69
C ILE A 310 27.58 0.62 -33.10
N LYS A 311 26.92 1.43 -33.91
CA LYS A 311 26.60 1.18 -35.31
C LYS A 311 27.15 2.28 -36.21
N THR A 312 27.41 3.44 -35.68
CA THR A 312 27.85 4.63 -36.40
C THR A 312 28.92 5.43 -35.62
N ALA A 313 29.64 6.29 -36.29
CA ALA A 313 30.60 7.21 -35.64
C ALA A 313 29.93 8.15 -34.58
N ALA A 314 28.63 8.41 -34.75
CA ALA A 314 27.88 9.17 -33.74
C ALA A 314 27.68 8.36 -32.45
N ASP A 315 27.50 7.05 -32.55
CA ASP A 315 27.41 6.16 -31.40
C ASP A 315 28.76 6.07 -30.68
N GLU A 316 29.87 5.97 -31.42
CA GLU A 316 31.21 6.00 -30.84
C GLU A 316 31.42 7.32 -30.02
N SER A 317 31.04 8.46 -30.59
CA SER A 317 31.10 9.75 -29.88
C SER A 317 30.21 9.74 -28.63
N ARG A 318 29.01 9.14 -28.68
CA ARG A 318 28.07 9.05 -27.56
C ARG A 318 28.63 8.23 -26.41
N TYR A 319 29.26 7.09 -26.71
CA TYR A 319 29.86 6.22 -25.69
C TYR A 319 31.30 6.60 -25.36
N ASN A 320 31.86 7.56 -26.10
CA ASN A 320 33.22 8.03 -25.99
C ASN A 320 34.27 6.88 -26.06
N VAL A 321 34.04 5.92 -26.93
CA VAL A 321 34.91 4.78 -27.21
C VAL A 321 34.67 4.27 -28.61
N THR A 322 35.70 3.80 -29.32
CA THR A 322 35.57 3.25 -30.66
C THR A 322 35.14 1.80 -30.64
N GLN A 323 34.46 1.34 -31.71
CA GLN A 323 34.11 -0.07 -31.88
C GLN A 323 35.38 -0.95 -31.83
N SER A 324 36.46 -0.51 -32.47
CA SER A 324 37.72 -1.27 -32.50
C SER A 324 38.33 -1.45 -31.09
N THR A 325 38.20 -0.44 -30.21
CA THR A 325 38.62 -0.55 -28.81
C THR A 325 37.78 -1.56 -28.05
N LEU A 326 36.46 -1.56 -28.25
CA LEU A 326 35.56 -2.55 -27.64
C LEU A 326 35.86 -3.98 -28.13
N ASP A 327 36.09 -4.18 -29.43
CA ASP A 327 36.41 -5.47 -30.00
C ASP A 327 37.71 -6.02 -29.42
N ARG A 328 38.76 -5.20 -29.37
CA ARG A 328 40.04 -5.55 -28.75
C ARG A 328 39.88 -5.86 -27.25
N TYR A 329 39.11 -5.07 -26.55
CA TYR A 329 38.82 -5.31 -25.13
C TYR A 329 38.15 -6.68 -24.94
N LEU A 330 37.14 -6.96 -25.73
CA LEU A 330 36.37 -8.20 -25.67
C LEU A 330 37.21 -9.42 -26.04
N ASP A 331 38.08 -9.31 -27.02
CA ASP A 331 39.03 -10.40 -27.38
C ASP A 331 39.98 -10.73 -26.23
N ILE A 332 40.56 -9.72 -25.60
CA ILE A 332 41.39 -9.89 -24.40
C ILE A 332 40.57 -10.47 -23.24
N ALA A 333 39.37 -9.95 -23.01
CA ALA A 333 38.48 -10.43 -21.94
C ALA A 333 38.13 -11.92 -22.12
N ARG A 334 37.83 -12.36 -23.34
CA ARG A 334 37.55 -13.75 -23.67
C ARG A 334 38.77 -14.65 -23.54
N THR A 335 39.89 -14.25 -24.08
CA THR A 335 41.11 -15.06 -24.11
C THR A 335 41.83 -15.18 -22.79
N LYS A 336 41.78 -14.13 -21.95
CA LYS A 336 42.55 -14.06 -20.69
C LYS A 336 41.71 -14.17 -19.44
N TYR A 337 40.45 -13.79 -19.48
CA TYR A 337 39.57 -13.69 -18.28
C TYR A 337 38.34 -14.58 -18.35
N GLY A 338 38.18 -15.38 -19.41
CA GLY A 338 37.13 -16.39 -19.54
C GLY A 338 35.72 -15.82 -19.73
N VAL A 339 35.61 -14.59 -20.25
CA VAL A 339 34.32 -14.00 -20.63
C VAL A 339 33.66 -14.88 -21.71
N SER A 340 32.36 -15.08 -21.61
CA SER A 340 31.57 -15.87 -22.56
C SER A 340 31.73 -15.39 -24.01
N ASN A 341 31.67 -16.33 -24.94
CA ASN A 341 31.63 -16.04 -26.38
C ASN A 341 30.29 -15.46 -26.84
N ASP A 342 29.28 -15.47 -25.94
CA ASP A 342 27.99 -14.82 -26.24
C ASP A 342 28.17 -13.30 -26.41
N PRO A 343 27.24 -12.62 -27.09
CA PRO A 343 27.27 -11.17 -27.22
C PRO A 343 27.36 -10.47 -25.85
N GLN A 344 28.22 -9.47 -25.74
CA GLN A 344 28.42 -8.69 -24.53
C GLN A 344 28.04 -7.22 -24.73
N PHE A 345 28.07 -6.74 -25.97
CA PHE A 345 27.67 -5.40 -26.39
C PHE A 345 26.54 -5.48 -27.41
N GLY A 346 25.79 -4.41 -27.56
CA GLY A 346 24.65 -4.32 -28.47
C GLY A 346 23.30 -4.22 -27.73
N GLU A 347 22.26 -4.70 -28.40
CA GLU A 347 20.88 -4.69 -27.90
C GLU A 347 20.52 -6.02 -27.23
N PHE A 348 19.95 -5.95 -26.03
CA PHE A 348 19.49 -7.09 -25.24
C PHE A 348 18.08 -6.88 -24.74
N GLY A 349 17.33 -7.96 -24.52
CA GLY A 349 16.00 -7.88 -23.93
C GLY A 349 16.03 -7.93 -22.41
N LYS A 350 15.46 -6.94 -21.77
CA LYS A 350 15.16 -6.94 -20.32
C LYS A 350 13.72 -7.38 -20.10
N LYS A 351 13.50 -8.35 -19.21
CA LYS A 351 12.16 -8.87 -18.89
C LYS A 351 11.91 -8.79 -17.38
N LYS A 352 10.74 -8.28 -17.05
CA LYS A 352 10.23 -8.26 -15.68
C LYS A 352 8.84 -8.90 -15.66
N GLN A 353 8.61 -9.81 -14.71
CA GLN A 353 7.32 -10.45 -14.50
C GLN A 353 6.93 -10.30 -13.03
N THR A 354 5.69 -9.93 -12.78
CA THR A 354 5.13 -9.79 -11.45
C THR A 354 3.81 -10.53 -11.36
N ASN A 355 3.63 -11.32 -10.31
CA ASN A 355 2.36 -11.93 -9.94
C ASN A 355 1.96 -11.40 -8.57
N ALA A 356 0.74 -10.87 -8.46
CA ALA A 356 0.15 -10.43 -7.23
C ALA A 356 -1.12 -11.24 -6.95
N VAL A 357 -1.21 -11.81 -5.76
CA VAL A 357 -2.38 -12.54 -5.27
C VAL A 357 -2.82 -11.90 -3.98
N PHE A 358 -4.08 -11.50 -3.93
CA PHE A 358 -4.70 -10.96 -2.74
C PHE A 358 -5.92 -11.79 -2.38
N ALA A 359 -6.09 -12.10 -1.09
CA ALA A 359 -7.27 -12.77 -0.55
C ALA A 359 -7.65 -12.15 0.80
N ARG A 360 -8.95 -11.93 1.00
CA ARG A 360 -9.51 -11.40 2.25
C ARG A 360 -10.79 -12.13 2.60
N ILE A 361 -10.97 -12.38 3.89
CA ILE A 361 -12.20 -12.90 4.48
C ILE A 361 -12.59 -11.98 5.63
N ASP A 362 -13.83 -11.54 5.65
CA ASP A 362 -14.47 -10.81 6.74
C ASP A 362 -15.56 -11.69 7.33
N TRP A 363 -15.48 -11.98 8.62
CA TRP A 363 -16.40 -12.90 9.29
C TRP A 363 -16.95 -12.29 10.58
N GLN A 364 -18.23 -11.95 10.58
CA GLN A 364 -18.96 -11.58 11.78
C GLN A 364 -19.18 -12.86 12.63
N LEU A 365 -18.30 -13.06 13.61
CA LEU A 365 -18.35 -14.25 14.49
C LEU A 365 -19.63 -14.28 15.31
N ASN A 366 -19.99 -13.10 15.86
CA ASN A 366 -21.22 -12.84 16.61
C ASN A 366 -21.54 -11.34 16.55
N ALA A 367 -22.56 -10.88 17.28
CA ALA A 367 -22.99 -9.48 17.27
C ALA A 367 -21.91 -8.46 17.69
N THR A 368 -20.90 -8.89 18.43
CA THR A 368 -19.87 -8.02 19.01
C THR A 368 -18.48 -8.21 18.40
N ASN A 369 -18.24 -9.30 17.65
CA ASN A 369 -16.92 -9.65 17.17
C ASN A 369 -16.89 -9.82 15.64
N LEU A 370 -16.05 -9.04 14.99
CA LEU A 370 -15.73 -9.14 13.56
C LEU A 370 -14.26 -9.56 13.40
N LEU A 371 -14.03 -10.68 12.74
CA LEU A 371 -12.71 -11.18 12.37
C LEU A 371 -12.47 -10.88 10.89
N THR A 372 -11.36 -10.21 10.59
CA THR A 372 -10.85 -10.02 9.22
C THR A 372 -9.52 -10.72 9.08
N ILE A 373 -9.37 -11.56 8.06
CA ILE A 373 -8.10 -12.18 7.69
C ILE A 373 -7.81 -11.82 6.25
N ARG A 374 -6.60 -11.28 5.99
CA ARG A 374 -6.15 -11.02 4.62
C ARG A 374 -4.73 -11.52 4.39
N ASN A 375 -4.48 -11.95 3.18
CA ASN A 375 -3.14 -12.24 2.69
C ASN A 375 -2.88 -11.45 1.41
N ASN A 376 -1.71 -10.83 1.31
CA ASN A 376 -1.22 -10.17 0.12
C ASN A 376 0.14 -10.78 -0.24
N PHE A 377 0.21 -11.48 -1.35
CA PHE A 377 1.41 -12.15 -1.84
C PHE A 377 1.83 -11.58 -3.18
N ILE A 378 3.10 -11.23 -3.30
CA ILE A 378 3.69 -10.72 -4.54
C ILE A 378 4.97 -11.47 -4.81
N ASN A 379 5.10 -11.92 -6.05
CA ASN A 379 6.30 -12.54 -6.59
C ASN A 379 6.75 -11.78 -7.83
N GLU A 380 7.99 -11.31 -7.83
CA GLU A 380 8.61 -10.61 -8.95
C GLU A 380 9.88 -11.31 -9.40
N ASP A 381 10.02 -11.51 -10.71
CA ASP A 381 11.26 -11.95 -11.39
C ASP A 381 11.67 -10.84 -12.37
N ASN A 382 12.77 -10.16 -12.09
CA ASN A 382 13.29 -9.03 -12.85
C ASN A 382 14.67 -9.41 -13.43
N LYS A 383 14.66 -9.81 -14.67
CA LYS A 383 15.86 -10.19 -15.42
C LYS A 383 16.62 -8.96 -15.85
N GLN A 384 17.95 -9.04 -15.82
CA GLN A 384 18.85 -7.93 -16.17
C GLN A 384 18.41 -6.62 -15.47
N SER A 385 18.16 -6.74 -14.17
CA SER A 385 17.53 -5.65 -13.39
C SER A 385 18.43 -4.42 -13.26
N GLU A 386 19.73 -4.65 -13.11
CA GLU A 386 20.66 -3.60 -12.71
C GLU A 386 22.07 -3.88 -13.22
N SER A 387 22.81 -2.82 -13.53
CA SER A 387 24.24 -2.79 -13.80
C SER A 387 24.90 -1.64 -13.02
N ASP A 388 26.21 -1.49 -13.12
CA ASP A 388 26.91 -0.35 -12.54
C ASP A 388 26.85 0.85 -13.49
N ASN A 389 26.31 1.99 -13.05
CA ASN A 389 26.14 3.17 -13.88
C ASN A 389 27.43 3.98 -14.14
N SER A 390 28.53 3.61 -13.48
CA SER A 390 29.81 4.34 -13.57
C SER A 390 30.69 3.90 -14.74
N SER A 391 30.29 2.85 -15.48
CA SER A 391 31.11 2.26 -16.55
C SER A 391 30.24 1.59 -17.63
N ILE A 392 30.83 1.29 -18.77
CA ILE A 392 30.27 0.37 -19.73
C ILE A 392 30.38 -1.05 -19.11
N ASN A 393 29.24 -1.67 -18.87
CA ASN A 393 29.21 -3.03 -18.28
C ASN A 393 28.96 -4.06 -19.37
N LEU A 394 29.80 -5.10 -19.43
CA LEU A 394 29.49 -6.25 -20.26
C LEU A 394 28.13 -6.83 -19.86
N TYR A 395 27.45 -7.50 -20.79
CA TYR A 395 26.14 -8.10 -20.49
C TYR A 395 26.20 -9.10 -19.34
N GLU A 396 27.31 -9.83 -19.17
CA GLU A 396 27.52 -10.75 -18.05
C GLU A 396 27.56 -10.09 -16.67
N VAL A 397 27.81 -8.77 -16.60
CA VAL A 397 27.79 -8.00 -15.34
C VAL A 397 26.38 -7.70 -14.85
N TRP A 398 25.40 -7.71 -15.77
CA TRP A 398 24.00 -7.46 -15.41
C TRP A 398 23.44 -8.60 -14.56
N ILE A 399 22.68 -8.26 -13.55
CA ILE A 399 22.19 -9.18 -12.53
C ILE A 399 20.69 -9.44 -12.66
N ASP A 400 20.26 -10.58 -12.16
CA ASP A 400 18.85 -10.92 -12.01
C ASP A 400 18.41 -10.67 -10.55
N ARG A 401 17.24 -10.09 -10.39
CA ARG A 401 16.64 -9.88 -9.07
C ARG A 401 15.31 -10.63 -8.97
N LYS A 402 15.14 -11.37 -7.89
CA LYS A 402 13.88 -12.02 -7.53
C LYS A 402 13.43 -11.51 -6.19
N SER A 403 12.15 -11.18 -6.05
CA SER A 403 11.58 -10.80 -4.78
C SER A 403 10.27 -11.53 -4.50
N HIS A 404 10.06 -11.87 -3.23
CA HIS A 404 8.83 -12.45 -2.70
C HIS A 404 8.41 -11.64 -1.48
N ASN A 405 7.22 -11.05 -1.54
CA ASN A 405 6.65 -10.32 -0.44
C ASN A 405 5.36 -11.01 -0.02
N ASN A 406 5.21 -11.28 1.26
CA ASN A 406 3.99 -11.87 1.81
C ASN A 406 3.56 -11.13 3.07
N SER A 407 2.32 -10.71 3.13
CA SER A 407 1.73 -10.03 4.28
C SER A 407 0.43 -10.71 4.67
N LEU A 408 0.47 -11.48 5.75
CA LEU A 408 -0.70 -12.09 6.38
C LEU A 408 -1.10 -11.23 7.57
N LEU A 409 -2.35 -10.73 7.58
CA LEU A 409 -2.91 -9.93 8.66
C LEU A 409 -4.19 -10.58 9.17
N ALA A 410 -4.30 -10.70 10.48
CA ALA A 410 -5.54 -11.00 11.19
C ALA A 410 -5.92 -9.80 12.05
N THR A 411 -7.16 -9.34 11.94
CA THR A 411 -7.73 -8.24 12.73
C THR A 411 -8.99 -8.75 13.43
N LEU A 412 -9.02 -8.65 14.75
CA LEU A 412 -10.22 -8.92 15.55
C LEU A 412 -10.73 -7.59 16.13
N ARG A 413 -11.92 -7.19 15.70
CA ARG A 413 -12.64 -6.05 16.27
C ARG A 413 -13.70 -6.57 17.23
N SER A 414 -13.69 -6.05 18.46
CA SER A 414 -14.60 -6.48 19.54
C SER A 414 -15.28 -5.28 20.18
N VAL A 415 -16.60 -5.31 20.28
CA VAL A 415 -17.39 -4.39 21.12
C VAL A 415 -17.53 -5.05 22.48
N LEU A 416 -16.70 -4.63 23.44
CA LEU A 416 -16.65 -5.20 24.79
C LEU A 416 -17.75 -4.66 25.69
N SER A 417 -18.14 -3.38 25.44
CA SER A 417 -19.30 -2.73 26.08
C SER A 417 -19.78 -1.57 25.20
N PRO A 418 -20.93 -0.94 25.49
CA PRO A 418 -21.38 0.26 24.76
C PRO A 418 -20.38 1.40 24.76
N LYS A 419 -19.45 1.44 25.73
CA LYS A 419 -18.42 2.47 25.87
C LYS A 419 -17.01 1.98 25.50
N LEU A 420 -16.81 0.67 25.27
CA LEU A 420 -15.49 0.09 25.10
C LEU A 420 -15.43 -0.76 23.84
N THR A 421 -14.59 -0.37 22.88
CA THR A 421 -14.27 -1.16 21.70
C THR A 421 -12.78 -1.45 21.66
N ASN A 422 -12.42 -2.63 21.13
CA ASN A 422 -11.04 -3.05 20.98
C ASN A 422 -10.81 -3.53 19.55
N GLU A 423 -9.62 -3.24 19.01
CA GLU A 423 -9.14 -3.75 17.73
C GLU A 423 -7.74 -4.33 17.92
N LEU A 424 -7.67 -5.65 17.87
CA LEU A 424 -6.41 -6.40 17.91
C LEU A 424 -5.98 -6.78 16.50
N LYS A 425 -4.76 -6.41 16.12
CA LYS A 425 -4.14 -6.73 14.82
C LYS A 425 -2.87 -7.55 15.02
N LEU A 426 -2.76 -8.64 14.28
CA LEU A 426 -1.56 -9.46 14.21
C LEU A 426 -1.13 -9.60 12.76
N GLN A 427 0.05 -9.09 12.41
CA GLN A 427 0.62 -9.20 11.08
C GLN A 427 1.92 -9.98 11.08
N HIS A 428 2.03 -10.92 10.15
CA HIS A 428 3.29 -11.51 9.72
C HIS A 428 3.65 -10.95 8.35
N PHE A 429 4.79 -10.25 8.27
CA PHE A 429 5.27 -9.62 7.04
C PHE A 429 6.65 -10.18 6.69
N LEU A 430 6.74 -10.82 5.53
CA LEU A 430 7.94 -11.42 4.98
C LEU A 430 8.33 -10.68 3.69
N VAL A 431 9.57 -10.20 3.64
CA VAL A 431 10.22 -9.74 2.40
C VAL A 431 11.44 -10.62 2.16
N TYR A 432 11.52 -11.19 0.99
CA TYR A 432 12.71 -11.92 0.54
C TYR A 432 13.14 -11.34 -0.79
N GLU A 433 14.41 -10.99 -0.90
CA GLU A 433 15.03 -10.51 -2.12
C GLU A 433 16.31 -11.27 -2.37
N ALA A 434 16.48 -11.77 -3.58
CA ALA A 434 17.67 -12.43 -4.05
C ALA A 434 18.20 -11.74 -5.30
N THR A 435 19.45 -11.34 -5.26
CA THR A 435 20.20 -10.82 -6.38
C THR A 435 21.20 -11.88 -6.82
N THR A 436 21.08 -12.33 -8.05
CA THR A 436 21.94 -13.42 -8.59
C THR A 436 22.76 -12.92 -9.77
N PRO A 437 24.00 -13.41 -9.92
CA PRO A 437 24.81 -13.13 -11.09
C PRO A 437 24.15 -13.60 -12.38
N ASN A 438 24.58 -13.00 -13.49
CA ASN A 438 24.20 -13.41 -14.83
C ASN A 438 24.57 -14.87 -15.12
N LYS A 439 23.76 -15.57 -15.89
CA LYS A 439 23.98 -16.96 -16.29
C LYS A 439 25.21 -17.18 -17.16
N GLN A 440 25.71 -16.13 -17.82
CA GLN A 440 26.93 -16.21 -18.64
C GLN A 440 28.20 -16.32 -17.80
N LEU A 441 28.13 -15.93 -16.51
CA LEU A 441 29.29 -16.09 -15.61
C LEU A 441 29.49 -17.57 -15.26
N PRO A 442 30.71 -18.09 -15.38
CA PRO A 442 31.02 -19.50 -15.07
C PRO A 442 30.85 -19.84 -13.58
N SER A 443 30.91 -18.87 -12.70
CA SER A 443 30.76 -19.03 -11.26
C SER A 443 30.18 -17.77 -10.62
N SER A 444 29.46 -17.91 -9.52
CA SER A 444 28.99 -16.79 -8.69
C SER A 444 30.10 -16.04 -7.95
N ASN A 445 31.33 -16.59 -7.91
CA ASN A 445 32.46 -16.04 -7.19
C ASN A 445 33.47 -15.33 -8.11
N ILE A 446 33.08 -14.96 -9.31
CA ILE A 446 33.94 -14.20 -10.23
C ILE A 446 34.15 -12.78 -9.68
N PRO A 447 35.42 -12.34 -9.54
CA PRO A 447 35.71 -10.98 -9.10
C PRO A 447 35.16 -9.93 -10.07
N ARG A 448 34.76 -8.81 -9.53
CA ARG A 448 34.47 -7.60 -10.30
C ARG A 448 35.80 -7.00 -10.75
N ALA A 449 35.93 -6.74 -12.03
CA ALA A 449 37.11 -6.06 -12.61
C ALA A 449 36.67 -4.86 -13.43
N ILE A 450 37.27 -3.69 -13.17
CA ILE A 450 37.03 -2.46 -13.91
C ILE A 450 38.36 -2.04 -14.55
N VAL A 451 38.35 -1.84 -15.84
CA VAL A 451 39.41 -1.17 -16.57
C VAL A 451 39.04 0.28 -16.69
N GLU A 452 39.76 1.11 -15.94
CA GLU A 452 39.56 2.56 -15.92
C GLU A 452 40.37 3.23 -17.05
N ASN A 453 39.92 4.41 -17.45
CA ASN A 453 40.61 5.27 -18.40
C ASN A 453 40.88 4.57 -19.74
N VAL A 454 39.91 3.85 -20.26
CA VAL A 454 39.98 3.31 -21.62
C VAL A 454 40.08 4.48 -22.59
N GLU A 455 40.92 4.32 -23.61
CA GLU A 455 41.18 5.39 -24.61
C GLU A 455 39.87 5.95 -25.14
N SER A 456 39.72 7.28 -24.98
CA SER A 456 38.52 7.99 -25.40
C SER A 456 38.72 8.75 -26.71
N ILE A 457 37.63 8.91 -27.47
CA ILE A 457 37.63 9.65 -28.74
C ILE A 457 37.92 11.12 -28.51
N SER A 458 37.43 11.70 -27.42
CA SER A 458 37.59 13.12 -27.14
C SER A 458 39.00 13.56 -26.77
N GLY A 459 39.87 12.61 -26.37
CA GLY A 459 41.19 12.91 -25.83
C GLY A 459 41.18 13.66 -24.50
N ASP A 460 40.00 14.03 -24.00
CA ASP A 460 39.82 14.69 -22.71
C ASP A 460 39.88 13.67 -21.57
N LYS A 461 40.90 13.82 -20.73
CA LYS A 461 41.13 12.91 -19.59
C LYS A 461 40.03 12.94 -18.53
N SER A 462 39.24 14.00 -18.47
CA SER A 462 38.10 14.08 -17.55
C SER A 462 36.88 13.29 -18.02
N MET A 463 36.89 12.80 -19.28
CA MET A 463 35.81 12.06 -19.90
C MET A 463 36.18 10.63 -20.28
N TYR A 464 37.19 10.05 -19.61
CA TYR A 464 37.58 8.67 -19.90
C TYR A 464 36.46 7.69 -19.56
N THR A 465 36.29 6.73 -20.45
CA THR A 465 35.35 5.63 -20.29
C THR A 465 35.98 4.51 -19.47
N SER A 466 35.20 3.89 -18.60
CA SER A 466 35.58 2.67 -17.89
C SER A 466 34.75 1.50 -18.39
N ILE A 467 35.32 0.30 -18.46
CA ILE A 467 34.64 -0.92 -18.90
C ILE A 467 34.73 -1.95 -17.75
N GLN A 468 33.61 -2.55 -17.41
CA GLN A 468 33.49 -3.55 -16.36
C GLN A 468 33.20 -4.93 -16.93
N LEU A 469 33.92 -5.95 -16.43
CA LEU A 469 33.71 -7.36 -16.69
C LEU A 469 33.62 -8.14 -15.36
N GLY A 470 33.11 -9.39 -15.44
CA GLY A 470 33.04 -10.30 -14.30
C GLY A 470 31.86 -10.06 -13.37
N GLY A 471 32.06 -10.23 -12.07
CA GLY A 471 31.02 -10.11 -11.07
C GLY A 471 30.51 -8.68 -10.88
N GLN A 472 29.35 -8.55 -10.30
CA GLN A 472 28.74 -7.26 -9.94
C GLN A 472 28.76 -7.09 -8.42
N ARG A 473 28.92 -5.85 -7.91
CA ARG A 473 29.11 -5.57 -6.47
C ARG A 473 27.93 -5.96 -5.59
N TYR A 474 26.72 -6.14 -6.15
CA TYR A 474 25.51 -6.48 -5.42
C TYR A 474 25.07 -7.94 -5.62
N ALA A 475 25.89 -8.78 -6.28
CA ALA A 475 25.56 -10.18 -6.52
C ALA A 475 26.76 -11.13 -6.27
N PRO A 476 26.54 -12.27 -5.59
CA PRO A 476 25.27 -12.75 -5.05
C PRO A 476 24.89 -12.04 -3.73
N GLU A 477 23.63 -11.70 -3.55
CA GLU A 477 23.14 -11.10 -2.32
C GLU A 477 21.72 -11.62 -2.00
N HIS A 478 21.45 -11.83 -0.71
CA HIS A 478 20.14 -12.27 -0.24
C HIS A 478 19.71 -11.45 0.97
N PHE A 479 18.54 -10.86 0.90
CA PHE A 479 17.89 -10.21 2.02
C PHE A 479 16.65 -10.99 2.42
N LYS A 480 16.47 -11.17 3.71
CA LYS A 480 15.26 -11.73 4.29
C LYS A 480 14.85 -10.88 5.49
N ASP A 481 13.74 -10.22 5.36
CA ASP A 481 13.10 -9.47 6.45
C ASP A 481 11.84 -10.21 6.88
N ASN A 482 11.78 -10.58 8.16
CA ASN A 482 10.70 -11.36 8.73
C ASN A 482 10.19 -10.63 9.98
N VAL A 483 9.07 -9.97 9.86
CA VAL A 483 8.52 -9.07 10.87
C VAL A 483 7.19 -9.59 11.39
N LEU A 484 7.10 -9.77 12.69
CA LEU A 484 5.85 -10.01 13.40
C LEU A 484 5.44 -8.72 14.12
N GLN A 485 4.26 -8.20 13.80
CA GLN A 485 3.72 -6.99 14.41
C GLN A 485 2.42 -7.31 15.13
N LEU A 486 2.32 -6.85 16.38
CA LEU A 486 1.12 -6.87 17.18
C LEU A 486 0.72 -5.43 17.49
N VAL A 487 -0.52 -5.08 17.17
CA VAL A 487 -1.10 -3.75 17.50
C VAL A 487 -2.43 -4.00 18.19
N ASP A 488 -2.60 -3.37 19.35
CA ASP A 488 -3.84 -3.41 20.12
C ASP A 488 -4.34 -1.99 20.37
N ASN A 489 -5.50 -1.68 19.81
CA ASN A 489 -6.15 -0.37 19.91
C ASN A 489 -7.41 -0.48 20.76
N MET A 490 -7.38 0.03 21.96
CA MET A 490 -8.53 0.08 22.85
C MET A 490 -9.10 1.50 22.91
N TYR A 491 -10.39 1.63 22.63
CA TYR A 491 -11.10 2.91 22.65
C TYR A 491 -12.18 2.90 23.71
N TYR A 492 -12.06 3.84 24.66
CA TYR A 492 -13.04 4.07 25.68
C TYR A 492 -13.73 5.42 25.47
N ASN A 493 -15.05 5.42 25.38
CA ASN A 493 -15.85 6.63 25.28
C ASN A 493 -16.14 7.14 26.71
N THR A 494 -15.53 8.26 27.06
CA THR A 494 -15.85 8.95 28.32
C THR A 494 -17.08 9.85 28.13
N ASP A 495 -17.87 10.03 29.20
CA ASP A 495 -19.02 10.96 29.18
C ASP A 495 -18.56 12.44 29.19
N ARG A 496 -17.24 12.67 29.26
CA ARG A 496 -16.62 13.98 29.15
C ARG A 496 -15.96 14.12 27.79
N ILE A 497 -16.68 14.71 26.84
CA ILE A 497 -16.06 15.25 25.64
C ILE A 497 -15.79 16.71 25.94
N ASN A 498 -14.54 17.09 26.02
CA ASN A 498 -14.12 18.48 26.00
C ASN A 498 -13.99 18.93 24.56
#